data_89f5670efc7a6f99c22961dc100a4899
#
_entry.id   89f5670efc7a6f99c22961dc100a4899
#
_cell.length_a   1.000
_cell.length_b   1.000
_cell.length_c   1.000
_cell.angle_alpha   90.00
_cell.angle_beta   90.00
_cell.angle_gamma   90.00
#
_symmetry.space_group_name_H-M   'P 1'
#
loop_
_entity.id
_entity.type
_entity.pdbx_description
1 polymer ?
#
loop_
_entity_poly.entity_id
_entity_poly.type
_entity_poly.pdbx_seq_one_letter_code
_entity_poly.pdbx_strand_id
1 'polypeptide(L)'
;MAYDQFTARKEFVESFCHEVIRKGLNHIPWYCISRLDSVDAPVLALMREAGCESMCYGIDSGSKRTLAFIRKDIDEGILYTRVAETASQGIVPTLSFVIGFPPEEKQDIDDTLRMALRTGILGNSNPLIQLPTLLPGTDLFRQYIHSAVRRVDTYFALGLEFDGGKRLDSDEAMINAFPAIFSSFYNLPCPAYSLEELNLLASYFPLIVRFYPKTFLLLSLETHAFIADLFIQWLRWLKGKLKREPVLLTPSDCYLYFGDFTSERLSTVKKRLRPYVHDILEYENLSLKVGKSTPPKEHFTIDLQNISGFVAVRNSDAIMKEFDFDVPVIIMDFKAGRFQEAYEPQKTLLLFRQEEDLLEVVEINAFTRDLLALCDGESPLESVSSELYGQYGQDMTRKAFFDSCVEAVQILGKEGYLKKGGEIYGKDQES
;
A
#
# COMPACT_ATOMS: atom_id res chain seq x y z
N MET A 1 19.05 12.58 6.31
CA MET A 1 19.32 12.82 7.76
C MET A 1 19.00 11.54 8.51
N ALA A 2 19.96 10.64 8.59
CA ALA A 2 19.70 9.22 8.89
C ALA A 2 20.05 8.76 10.31
N TYR A 3 20.65 9.58 11.16
CA TYR A 3 21.30 9.04 12.36
C TYR A 3 20.70 9.48 13.69
N ASP A 4 19.91 10.55 13.72
CA ASP A 4 19.31 11.07 14.94
C ASP A 4 17.83 11.37 14.76
N GLN A 5 17.10 11.39 15.86
CA GLN A 5 15.72 11.82 15.87
C GLN A 5 15.63 13.31 15.47
N PHE A 6 15.38 13.55 14.19
CA PHE A 6 15.34 14.88 13.61
C PHE A 6 14.31 15.79 14.28
N THR A 7 13.17 15.22 14.65
CA THR A 7 12.01 15.95 15.19
C THR A 7 12.02 16.09 16.72
N ALA A 8 13.16 15.84 17.37
CA ALA A 8 13.25 15.93 18.83
C ALA A 8 12.93 17.31 19.42
N ARG A 9 13.11 18.39 18.65
CA ARG A 9 12.81 19.76 19.04
C ARG A 9 12.04 20.46 17.93
N LYS A 10 10.80 20.85 18.23
CA LYS A 10 9.87 21.47 17.28
C LYS A 10 10.44 22.75 16.67
N GLU A 11 11.03 23.62 17.50
CA GLU A 11 11.58 24.91 17.07
C GLU A 11 12.74 24.74 16.08
N PHE A 12 13.53 23.66 16.25
CA PHE A 12 14.60 23.33 15.30
C PHE A 12 14.01 22.90 13.94
N VAL A 13 12.97 22.05 13.93
CA VAL A 13 12.32 21.60 12.70
C VAL A 13 11.71 22.78 11.95
N GLU A 14 10.97 23.64 12.65
CA GLU A 14 10.34 24.83 12.05
C GLU A 14 11.39 25.78 11.46
N SER A 15 12.45 26.07 12.22
CA SER A 15 13.54 26.92 11.76
C SER A 15 14.26 26.33 10.54
N PHE A 16 14.52 25.02 10.54
CA PHE A 16 15.14 24.31 9.41
C PHE A 16 14.26 24.40 8.16
N CYS A 17 12.96 24.09 8.28
CA CYS A 17 12.04 24.10 7.15
C CYS A 17 11.90 25.50 6.55
N HIS A 18 11.71 26.54 7.38
CA HIS A 18 11.66 27.92 6.91
C HIS A 18 12.94 28.36 6.17
N GLU A 19 14.12 27.93 6.67
CA GLU A 19 15.38 28.26 6.03
C GLU A 19 15.57 27.53 4.69
N VAL A 20 15.14 26.26 4.57
CA VAL A 20 15.12 25.51 3.32
C VAL A 20 14.23 26.19 2.29
N ILE A 21 13.01 26.58 2.67
CA ILE A 21 12.06 27.26 1.80
C ILE A 21 12.63 28.64 1.38
N ARG A 22 13.12 29.43 2.36
CA ARG A 22 13.70 30.77 2.11
C ARG A 22 14.85 30.75 1.11
N LYS A 23 15.65 29.67 1.12
CA LYS A 23 16.77 29.46 0.19
C LYS A 23 16.37 28.83 -1.15
N GLY A 24 15.10 28.49 -1.35
CA GLY A 24 14.63 27.81 -2.56
C GLY A 24 15.15 26.38 -2.73
N LEU A 25 15.51 25.71 -1.64
CA LEU A 25 16.06 24.35 -1.61
C LEU A 25 14.98 23.28 -1.45
N ASN A 26 13.72 23.65 -1.33
CA ASN A 26 12.58 22.76 -1.13
C ASN A 26 12.25 21.83 -2.31
N HIS A 27 12.92 22.02 -3.45
CA HIS A 27 12.89 21.09 -4.59
C HIS A 27 13.79 19.86 -4.40
N ILE A 28 14.64 19.87 -3.37
CA ILE A 28 15.53 18.74 -3.05
C ILE A 28 14.80 17.81 -2.08
N PRO A 29 14.47 16.55 -2.49
CA PRO A 29 13.79 15.63 -1.63
C PRO A 29 14.67 15.21 -0.44
N TRP A 30 14.07 15.07 0.73
CA TRP A 30 14.75 14.58 1.92
C TRP A 30 13.84 13.71 2.79
N TYR A 31 14.47 12.89 3.64
CA TYR A 31 13.78 12.08 4.62
C TYR A 31 14.40 12.25 6.01
N CYS A 32 13.64 11.87 7.05
CA CYS A 32 14.14 11.89 8.42
C CYS A 32 13.58 10.75 9.28
N ILE A 33 14.19 10.57 10.46
CA ILE A 33 13.68 9.69 11.50
C ILE A 33 12.97 10.53 12.55
N SER A 34 11.82 10.07 12.98
CA SER A 34 10.91 10.78 13.88
C SER A 34 10.29 9.83 14.90
N ARG A 35 9.80 10.42 16.01
CA ARG A 35 8.83 9.75 16.88
C ARG A 35 7.41 10.19 16.51
N LEU A 36 6.45 9.32 16.81
CA LEU A 36 5.03 9.60 16.55
C LEU A 36 4.50 10.83 17.31
N ASP A 37 5.02 11.07 18.52
CA ASP A 37 4.62 12.11 19.45
C ASP A 37 5.36 13.44 19.26
N SER A 38 6.36 13.51 18.37
CA SER A 38 7.22 14.69 18.20
C SER A 38 6.80 15.59 17.02
N VAL A 39 5.75 15.25 16.29
CA VAL A 39 5.21 16.04 15.19
C VAL A 39 3.68 16.11 15.26
N ASP A 40 3.13 17.17 14.69
CA ASP A 40 1.69 17.40 14.52
C ASP A 40 1.36 17.80 13.07
N ALA A 41 0.09 17.88 12.72
CA ALA A 41 -0.34 18.19 11.35
C ALA A 41 0.25 19.51 10.79
N PRO A 42 0.33 20.62 11.54
CA PRO A 42 0.99 21.84 11.07
C PRO A 42 2.48 21.65 10.77
N VAL A 43 3.23 20.93 11.61
CA VAL A 43 4.64 20.63 11.38
C VAL A 43 4.82 19.74 10.16
N LEU A 44 3.97 18.72 9.99
CA LEU A 44 4.00 17.84 8.81
C LEU A 44 3.76 18.63 7.52
N ALA A 45 2.79 19.56 7.50
CA ALA A 45 2.54 20.42 6.35
C ALA A 45 3.76 21.28 6.00
N LEU A 46 4.38 21.91 7.00
CA LEU A 46 5.59 22.71 6.81
C LEU A 46 6.77 21.87 6.33
N MET A 47 6.94 20.65 6.87
CA MET A 47 7.98 19.71 6.43
C MET A 47 7.78 19.31 4.98
N ARG A 48 6.52 19.05 4.55
CA ARG A 48 6.21 18.75 3.14
C ARG A 48 6.54 19.92 2.21
N GLU A 49 6.15 21.13 2.60
CA GLU A 49 6.50 22.36 1.84
C GLU A 49 8.01 22.53 1.71
N ALA A 50 8.77 22.15 2.74
CA ALA A 50 10.23 22.16 2.73
C ALA A 50 10.88 20.98 1.95
N GLY A 51 10.11 20.10 1.30
CA GLY A 51 10.59 19.00 0.48
C GLY A 51 10.75 17.65 1.20
N CYS A 52 10.18 17.47 2.40
CA CYS A 52 10.16 16.16 3.05
C CYS A 52 9.25 15.20 2.28
N GLU A 53 9.81 14.09 1.80
CA GLU A 53 9.06 13.07 1.06
C GLU A 53 8.77 11.81 1.88
N SER A 54 9.61 11.50 2.85
CA SER A 54 9.41 10.31 3.69
C SER A 54 9.86 10.56 5.13
N MET A 55 9.17 9.91 6.06
CA MET A 55 9.46 9.99 7.49
C MET A 55 9.42 8.60 8.11
N CYS A 56 10.52 8.19 8.75
CA CYS A 56 10.63 6.90 9.41
C CYS A 56 10.19 7.01 10.87
N TYR A 57 9.22 6.21 11.26
CA TYR A 57 8.76 6.05 12.63
C TYR A 57 9.17 4.68 13.17
N GLY A 58 9.92 4.66 14.26
CA GLY A 58 10.24 3.42 14.98
C GLY A 58 9.01 2.98 15.80
N ILE A 59 8.36 1.92 15.37
CA ILE A 59 7.22 1.31 16.07
C ILE A 59 7.70 0.14 16.92
N ASP A 60 8.61 -0.64 16.38
CA ASP A 60 9.23 -1.86 16.87
C ASP A 60 8.25 -3.01 17.05
N SER A 61 7.15 -2.90 17.82
CA SER A 61 6.20 -4.01 18.00
C SER A 61 4.77 -3.54 18.18
N GLY A 62 3.82 -4.38 17.79
CA GLY A 62 2.39 -4.26 18.12
C GLY A 62 2.01 -5.01 19.41
N SER A 63 2.92 -5.82 19.96
CA SER A 63 2.69 -6.56 21.21
C SER A 63 3.09 -5.72 22.41
N LYS A 64 2.14 -5.53 23.35
CA LYS A 64 2.42 -4.86 24.63
C LYS A 64 3.49 -5.60 25.44
N ARG A 65 3.52 -6.94 25.36
CA ARG A 65 4.51 -7.76 26.05
C ARG A 65 5.91 -7.54 25.49
N THR A 66 6.04 -7.49 24.18
CA THR A 66 7.32 -7.20 23.50
C THR A 66 7.76 -5.75 23.77
N LEU A 67 6.84 -4.77 23.67
CA LEU A 67 7.14 -3.37 24.00
C LEU A 67 7.65 -3.21 25.43
N ALA A 68 7.03 -3.88 26.40
CA ALA A 68 7.51 -3.87 27.79
C ALA A 68 8.92 -4.50 27.92
N PHE A 69 9.21 -5.59 27.20
CA PHE A 69 10.50 -6.24 27.19
C PHE A 69 11.61 -5.30 26.66
N ILE A 70 11.32 -4.57 25.57
CA ILE A 70 12.30 -3.62 24.98
C ILE A 70 12.25 -2.24 25.63
N ARG A 71 11.44 -2.05 26.68
CA ARG A 71 11.24 -0.79 27.42
C ARG A 71 10.80 0.37 26.52
N LYS A 72 9.85 0.10 25.63
CA LYS A 72 9.26 1.07 24.73
C LYS A 72 7.77 1.15 24.97
N ASP A 73 7.20 2.34 24.81
CA ASP A 73 5.78 2.58 24.88
C ASP A 73 5.31 3.19 23.56
N ILE A 74 4.21 2.67 23.03
CA ILE A 74 3.56 3.15 21.80
C ILE A 74 2.06 3.29 22.08
N ASP A 75 1.56 4.49 21.91
CA ASP A 75 0.12 4.76 21.92
C ASP A 75 -0.46 4.47 20.53
N GLU A 76 -1.28 3.42 20.44
CA GLU A 76 -1.92 3.03 19.18
C GLU A 76 -2.82 4.10 18.60
N GLY A 77 -3.51 4.90 19.44
CA GLY A 77 -4.36 5.98 18.99
C GLY A 77 -3.55 7.08 18.28
N ILE A 78 -2.40 7.44 18.86
CA ILE A 78 -1.46 8.37 18.25
C ILE A 78 -0.86 7.76 16.98
N LEU A 79 -0.50 6.48 16.99
CA LEU A 79 0.09 5.79 15.84
C LEU A 79 -0.79 5.94 14.59
N TYR A 80 -2.03 5.46 14.66
CA TYR A 80 -2.90 5.45 13.48
C TYR A 80 -3.25 6.87 13.02
N THR A 81 -3.49 7.79 13.95
CA THR A 81 -3.73 9.20 13.63
C THR A 81 -2.53 9.81 12.92
N ARG A 82 -1.32 9.61 13.46
CA ARG A 82 -0.09 10.19 12.90
C ARG A 82 0.26 9.62 11.54
N VAL A 83 0.10 8.31 11.33
CA VAL A 83 0.30 7.67 10.03
C VAL A 83 -0.65 8.26 8.99
N ALA A 84 -1.95 8.39 9.31
CA ALA A 84 -2.93 8.98 8.41
C ALA A 84 -2.64 10.45 8.10
N GLU A 85 -2.29 11.26 9.10
CA GLU A 85 -1.92 12.67 8.91
C GLU A 85 -0.67 12.82 8.05
N THR A 86 0.37 12.02 8.30
CA THR A 86 1.61 12.04 7.51
C THR A 86 1.33 11.72 6.05
N ALA A 87 0.57 10.65 5.79
CA ALA A 87 0.17 10.26 4.43
C ALA A 87 -0.70 11.33 3.74
N SER A 88 -1.62 11.97 4.47
CA SER A 88 -2.50 13.03 3.93
C SER A 88 -1.75 14.29 3.51
N GLN A 89 -0.58 14.56 4.11
CA GLN A 89 0.30 15.65 3.68
C GLN A 89 1.18 15.28 2.48
N GLY A 90 1.05 14.07 1.91
CA GLY A 90 1.89 13.60 0.82
C GLY A 90 3.30 13.21 1.25
N ILE A 91 3.53 12.97 2.55
CA ILE A 91 4.77 12.40 3.09
C ILE A 91 4.55 10.90 3.26
N VAL A 92 5.47 10.06 2.78
CA VAL A 92 5.39 8.60 2.93
C VAL A 92 5.83 8.20 4.34
N PRO A 93 4.91 7.70 5.22
CA PRO A 93 5.31 7.17 6.51
C PRO A 93 5.99 5.81 6.33
N THR A 94 7.29 5.74 6.64
CA THR A 94 8.02 4.47 6.75
C THR A 94 7.92 3.99 8.19
N LEU A 95 7.41 2.77 8.39
CA LEU A 95 7.10 2.23 9.72
C LEU A 95 8.02 1.05 10.00
N SER A 96 8.94 1.22 10.96
CA SER A 96 9.90 0.20 11.31
C SER A 96 9.34 -0.71 12.42
N PHE A 97 9.20 -2.00 12.09
CA PHE A 97 8.81 -3.07 13.00
C PHE A 97 9.95 -4.06 13.19
N VAL A 98 10.03 -4.66 14.36
CA VAL A 98 11.02 -5.68 14.70
C VAL A 98 10.29 -6.92 15.21
N ILE A 99 10.59 -8.09 14.64
CA ILE A 99 10.02 -9.38 15.03
C ILE A 99 11.12 -10.39 15.30
N GLY A 100 10.88 -11.34 16.19
CA GLY A 100 11.84 -12.40 16.51
C GLY A 100 12.68 -12.10 17.76
N PHE A 101 12.18 -11.28 18.69
CA PHE A 101 12.80 -11.16 20.01
C PHE A 101 12.75 -12.49 20.77
N PRO A 102 13.75 -12.84 21.58
CA PRO A 102 13.84 -14.12 22.27
C PRO A 102 12.61 -14.52 23.11
N PRO A 103 11.87 -13.60 23.78
CA PRO A 103 10.68 -13.99 24.56
C PRO A 103 9.39 -14.01 23.70
N GLU A 104 9.42 -13.65 22.44
CA GLU A 104 8.19 -13.58 21.63
C GLU A 104 7.55 -14.96 21.38
N GLU A 105 6.25 -14.98 21.50
CA GLU A 105 5.38 -16.08 21.08
C GLU A 105 4.68 -15.72 19.76
N LYS A 106 3.99 -16.69 19.16
CA LYS A 106 3.26 -16.48 17.91
C LYS A 106 2.27 -15.31 17.98
N GLN A 107 1.60 -15.12 19.11
CA GLN A 107 0.67 -14.02 19.30
C GLN A 107 1.34 -12.65 19.26
N ASP A 108 2.55 -12.50 19.82
CA ASP A 108 3.26 -11.22 19.82
C ASP A 108 3.64 -10.80 18.39
N ILE A 109 4.09 -11.77 17.60
CA ILE A 109 4.41 -11.56 16.20
C ILE A 109 3.14 -11.28 15.40
N ASP A 110 2.04 -11.98 15.68
CA ASP A 110 0.74 -11.71 15.05
C ASP A 110 0.24 -10.29 15.32
N ASP A 111 0.33 -9.82 16.56
CA ASP A 111 -0.06 -8.46 16.95
C ASP A 111 0.78 -7.42 16.19
N THR A 112 2.08 -7.66 16.01
CA THR A 112 2.98 -6.78 15.26
C THR A 112 2.66 -6.78 13.75
N LEU A 113 2.46 -7.95 13.14
CA LEU A 113 2.12 -8.04 11.73
C LEU A 113 0.70 -7.51 11.43
N ARG A 114 -0.24 -7.69 12.36
CA ARG A 114 -1.58 -7.11 12.29
C ARG A 114 -1.54 -5.59 12.32
N MET A 115 -0.71 -5.02 13.19
CA MET A 115 -0.48 -3.58 13.23
C MET A 115 0.12 -3.08 11.91
N ALA A 116 1.09 -3.81 11.33
CA ALA A 116 1.65 -3.47 10.02
C ALA A 116 0.59 -3.49 8.90
N LEU A 117 -0.29 -4.50 8.85
CA LEU A 117 -1.41 -4.55 7.89
C LEU A 117 -2.38 -3.37 8.10
N ARG A 118 -2.74 -3.05 9.34
CA ARG A 118 -3.64 -1.93 9.65
C ARG A 118 -3.06 -0.59 9.21
N THR A 119 -1.76 -0.37 9.38
CA THR A 119 -1.10 0.86 8.89
C THR A 119 -1.07 0.91 7.36
N GLY A 120 -0.91 -0.24 6.68
CA GLY A 120 -1.03 -0.34 5.22
C GLY A 120 -2.43 0.02 4.70
N ILE A 121 -3.49 -0.28 5.47
CA ILE A 121 -4.88 0.08 5.12
C ILE A 121 -5.11 1.60 5.18
N LEU A 122 -4.41 2.33 6.05
CA LEU A 122 -4.59 3.78 6.20
C LEU A 122 -4.14 4.60 4.99
N GLY A 123 -3.24 4.05 4.16
CA GLY A 123 -2.77 4.74 2.96
C GLY A 123 -1.29 4.48 2.68
N ASN A 124 -0.68 5.33 1.89
CA ASN A 124 0.66 5.21 1.32
C ASN A 124 1.79 5.05 2.37
N SER A 125 1.76 3.94 3.13
CA SER A 125 2.79 3.63 4.12
C SER A 125 3.80 2.61 3.59
N ASN A 126 5.04 2.76 4.02
CA ASN A 126 6.14 1.85 3.69
C ASN A 126 6.54 1.05 4.93
N PRO A 127 6.08 -0.21 5.10
CA PRO A 127 6.47 -1.03 6.23
C PRO A 127 7.90 -1.56 6.05
N LEU A 128 8.69 -1.48 7.10
CA LEU A 128 10.02 -2.07 7.20
C LEU A 128 9.98 -3.07 8.35
N ILE A 129 10.16 -4.34 8.05
CA ILE A 129 10.18 -5.41 9.06
C ILE A 129 11.62 -5.92 9.19
N GLN A 130 12.09 -6.01 10.40
CA GLN A 130 13.48 -6.37 10.71
C GLN A 130 13.54 -7.42 11.80
N LEU A 131 14.70 -8.09 11.92
CA LEU A 131 15.02 -8.93 13.06
C LEU A 131 15.80 -8.12 14.09
N PRO A 132 15.74 -8.50 15.40
CA PRO A 132 16.50 -7.81 16.43
C PRO A 132 17.98 -7.86 16.17
N THR A 133 18.65 -6.71 16.33
CA THR A 133 20.08 -6.58 16.16
C THR A 133 20.80 -6.52 17.52
N LEU A 134 21.78 -7.36 17.72
CA LEU A 134 22.65 -7.34 18.91
C LEU A 134 23.68 -6.22 18.81
N LEU A 135 23.44 -5.11 19.49
CA LEU A 135 24.38 -4.00 19.53
C LEU A 135 25.22 -4.08 20.81
N PRO A 136 26.59 -4.02 20.72
CA PRO A 136 27.47 -4.04 21.89
C PRO A 136 27.07 -2.98 22.92
N GLY A 137 27.13 -3.34 24.19
CA GLY A 137 26.82 -2.44 25.31
C GLY A 137 25.33 -2.37 25.69
N THR A 138 24.40 -2.94 24.89
CA THR A 138 22.97 -3.01 25.23
C THR A 138 22.67 -4.13 26.23
N ASP A 139 21.53 -4.05 26.92
CA ASP A 139 21.05 -5.14 27.79
C ASP A 139 20.76 -6.40 27.00
N LEU A 140 20.17 -6.25 25.79
CA LEU A 140 19.90 -7.35 24.86
C LEU A 140 21.23 -8.10 24.53
N PHE A 141 22.30 -7.38 24.21
CA PHE A 141 23.60 -7.97 23.94
C PHE A 141 24.11 -8.73 25.17
N ARG A 142 24.13 -8.10 26.36
CA ARG A 142 24.64 -8.74 27.59
C ARG A 142 23.90 -10.02 27.93
N GLN A 143 22.58 -10.04 27.71
CA GLN A 143 21.72 -11.17 28.07
C GLN A 143 21.78 -12.31 27.05
N TYR A 144 21.92 -12.01 25.77
CA TYR A 144 21.65 -13.01 24.71
C TYR A 144 22.86 -13.31 23.80
N ILE A 145 23.98 -12.64 23.92
CA ILE A 145 25.13 -12.89 23.03
C ILE A 145 25.59 -14.36 23.06
N HIS A 146 25.46 -15.05 24.18
CA HIS A 146 25.82 -16.46 24.32
C HIS A 146 24.90 -17.44 23.59
N SER A 147 23.70 -17.04 23.30
CA SER A 147 22.73 -17.83 22.52
C SER A 147 22.63 -17.38 21.06
N ALA A 148 23.34 -16.35 20.67
CA ALA A 148 23.34 -15.82 19.33
C ALA A 148 23.94 -16.83 18.33
N VAL A 149 23.33 -16.94 17.18
CA VAL A 149 23.76 -17.83 16.10
C VAL A 149 23.91 -17.05 14.80
N ARG A 150 24.72 -17.57 13.87
CA ARG A 150 24.84 -16.98 12.55
C ARG A 150 24.13 -17.88 11.55
N ARG A 151 22.98 -17.46 11.07
CA ARG A 151 22.10 -18.25 10.22
C ARG A 151 21.59 -17.49 8.99
N VAL A 152 21.16 -16.26 9.19
CA VAL A 152 20.59 -15.42 8.14
C VAL A 152 21.23 -14.05 8.15
N ASP A 153 21.40 -13.44 6.99
CA ASP A 153 21.85 -12.07 6.87
C ASP A 153 20.67 -11.12 7.08
N THR A 154 20.75 -10.33 8.13
CA THR A 154 19.74 -9.32 8.43
C THR A 154 20.04 -8.01 7.70
N TYR A 155 19.07 -7.13 7.63
CA TYR A 155 19.21 -5.80 7.05
C TYR A 155 20.43 -5.03 7.60
N PHE A 156 20.66 -5.06 8.93
CA PHE A 156 21.81 -4.43 9.54
C PHE A 156 23.13 -5.14 9.24
N ALA A 157 23.10 -6.46 9.05
CA ALA A 157 24.28 -7.23 8.69
C ALA A 157 24.70 -6.99 7.24
N LEU A 158 23.72 -6.78 6.35
CA LEU A 158 23.98 -6.43 4.97
C LEU A 158 24.43 -4.97 4.82
N GLY A 159 24.04 -4.10 5.78
CA GLY A 159 24.20 -2.66 5.65
C GLY A 159 23.35 -2.08 4.52
N LEU A 160 23.20 -0.78 4.46
CA LEU A 160 22.54 -0.09 3.34
C LEU A 160 23.31 -0.24 2.02
N GLU A 161 24.57 -0.69 2.07
CA GLU A 161 25.52 -0.67 0.97
C GLU A 161 26.13 -2.04 0.63
N PHE A 162 25.85 -3.09 1.44
CA PHE A 162 26.41 -4.42 1.21
C PHE A 162 25.46 -5.31 0.44
N ASP A 163 25.83 -5.57 -0.79
CA ASP A 163 25.34 -6.70 -1.55
C ASP A 163 25.85 -7.99 -0.88
N GLY A 164 24.96 -8.78 -0.28
CA GLY A 164 25.31 -9.95 0.53
C GLY A 164 26.20 -10.99 -0.13
N GLY A 165 26.39 -10.90 -1.47
CA GLY A 165 27.31 -11.73 -2.24
C GLY A 165 28.76 -11.21 -2.32
N LYS A 166 29.08 -10.08 -1.69
CA LYS A 166 30.41 -9.42 -1.83
C LYS A 166 31.31 -9.50 -0.63
N ARG A 167 30.91 -10.21 0.43
CA ARG A 167 31.81 -10.41 1.58
C ARG A 167 32.96 -11.33 1.22
N LEU A 168 34.18 -10.93 1.57
CA LEU A 168 35.36 -11.74 1.36
C LEU A 168 35.45 -12.84 2.43
N ASP A 169 36.16 -13.93 2.13
CA ASP A 169 36.45 -14.98 3.12
C ASP A 169 37.19 -14.43 4.36
N SER A 170 38.01 -13.39 4.18
CA SER A 170 38.68 -12.69 5.26
C SER A 170 37.71 -11.98 6.20
N ASP A 171 36.63 -11.40 5.67
CA ASP A 171 35.60 -10.72 6.45
C ASP A 171 34.82 -11.74 7.27
N GLU A 172 34.47 -12.86 6.68
CA GLU A 172 33.81 -13.98 7.35
C GLU A 172 34.70 -14.53 8.51
N ALA A 173 36.01 -14.71 8.25
CA ALA A 173 36.96 -15.16 9.25
C ALA A 173 37.04 -14.17 10.41
N MET A 174 37.05 -12.86 10.13
CA MET A 174 37.12 -11.82 11.14
C MET A 174 35.82 -11.74 11.96
N ILE A 175 34.67 -11.79 11.33
CA ILE A 175 33.35 -11.79 12.00
C ILE A 175 33.26 -12.98 12.96
N ASN A 176 33.66 -14.16 12.49
CA ASN A 176 33.65 -15.39 13.32
C ASN A 176 34.67 -15.39 14.44
N ALA A 177 35.81 -14.75 14.23
CA ALA A 177 36.86 -14.64 15.26
C ALA A 177 36.46 -13.66 16.39
N PHE A 178 35.66 -12.64 16.11
CA PHE A 178 35.32 -11.59 17.05
C PHE A 178 33.81 -11.34 17.17
N PRO A 179 32.98 -12.36 17.55
CA PRO A 179 31.50 -12.24 17.55
C PRO A 179 30.99 -11.14 18.49
N ALA A 180 31.74 -10.81 19.56
CA ALA A 180 31.34 -9.73 20.47
C ALA A 180 31.47 -8.33 19.83
N ILE A 181 32.37 -8.15 18.88
CA ILE A 181 32.55 -6.91 18.13
C ILE A 181 31.56 -6.86 16.97
N PHE A 182 31.45 -7.96 16.25
CA PHE A 182 30.59 -8.07 15.07
C PHE A 182 29.23 -8.71 15.38
N SER A 183 28.69 -8.44 16.57
CA SER A 183 27.44 -9.05 17.06
C SER A 183 26.21 -8.71 16.20
N SER A 184 26.20 -7.62 15.44
CA SER A 184 25.15 -7.26 14.51
C SER A 184 24.98 -8.25 13.35
N PHE A 185 25.99 -9.09 13.08
CA PHE A 185 25.92 -10.17 12.10
C PHE A 185 25.31 -11.46 12.64
N TYR A 186 24.96 -11.50 13.91
CA TYR A 186 24.40 -12.66 14.58
C TYR A 186 22.92 -12.47 14.85
N ASN A 187 22.18 -13.59 14.82
CA ASN A 187 20.75 -13.65 14.99
C ASN A 187 20.40 -14.16 16.38
N LEU A 188 19.27 -13.70 16.90
CA LEU A 188 18.70 -14.19 18.14
C LEU A 188 17.68 -15.30 17.83
N PRO A 189 17.81 -16.50 18.44
CA PRO A 189 16.77 -17.51 18.33
C PRO A 189 15.46 -17.01 18.95
N CYS A 190 14.36 -17.28 18.28
CA CYS A 190 13.01 -17.00 18.75
C CYS A 190 12.20 -18.31 18.80
N PRO A 191 11.47 -18.59 19.90
CA PRO A 191 10.72 -19.85 20.01
C PRO A 191 9.50 -19.91 19.08
N ALA A 192 8.97 -18.77 18.61
CA ALA A 192 7.76 -18.70 17.81
C ALA A 192 7.94 -19.25 16.40
N TYR A 193 9.06 -18.91 15.75
CA TYR A 193 9.37 -19.26 14.36
C TYR A 193 10.86 -19.48 14.17
N SER A 194 11.25 -20.26 13.15
CA SER A 194 12.66 -20.40 12.77
C SER A 194 13.21 -19.09 12.24
N LEU A 195 14.54 -18.92 12.28
CA LEU A 195 15.21 -17.73 11.75
C LEU A 195 14.97 -17.56 10.25
N GLU A 196 14.91 -18.68 9.52
CA GLU A 196 14.59 -18.68 8.09
C GLU A 196 13.17 -18.17 7.82
N GLU A 197 12.18 -18.60 8.62
CA GLU A 197 10.79 -18.11 8.51
C GLU A 197 10.69 -16.62 8.89
N LEU A 198 11.38 -16.19 9.96
CA LEU A 198 11.43 -14.77 10.35
C LEU A 198 12.09 -13.92 9.26
N ASN A 199 13.14 -14.42 8.64
CA ASN A 199 13.82 -13.71 7.53
C ASN A 199 12.91 -13.60 6.29
N LEU A 200 12.14 -14.63 5.97
CA LEU A 200 11.14 -14.57 4.89
C LEU A 200 10.05 -13.54 5.20
N LEU A 201 9.57 -13.47 6.45
CA LEU A 201 8.64 -12.44 6.89
C LEU A 201 9.24 -11.05 6.74
N ALA A 202 10.46 -10.83 7.23
CA ALA A 202 11.13 -9.54 7.12
C ALA A 202 11.33 -9.11 5.67
N SER A 203 11.72 -10.04 4.80
CA SER A 203 12.06 -9.74 3.40
C SER A 203 10.83 -9.52 2.51
N TYR A 204 9.73 -10.25 2.72
CA TYR A 204 8.65 -10.31 1.75
C TYR A 204 7.26 -9.93 2.27
N PHE A 205 7.01 -9.99 3.58
CA PHE A 205 5.71 -9.56 4.11
C PHE A 205 5.40 -8.07 3.84
N PRO A 206 6.39 -7.15 3.77
CA PRO A 206 6.14 -5.79 3.33
C PRO A 206 5.42 -5.67 1.98
N LEU A 207 5.60 -6.61 1.06
CA LEU A 207 4.86 -6.64 -0.21
C LEU A 207 3.36 -6.89 0.01
N ILE A 208 3.00 -7.78 0.95
CA ILE A 208 1.60 -8.03 1.31
C ILE A 208 0.98 -6.79 1.96
N VAL A 209 1.70 -6.14 2.88
CA VAL A 209 1.23 -4.89 3.51
C VAL A 209 1.00 -3.80 2.48
N ARG A 210 1.82 -3.76 1.44
CA ARG A 210 1.69 -2.77 0.36
C ARG A 210 0.55 -3.08 -0.60
N PHE A 211 0.35 -4.35 -0.96
CA PHE A 211 -0.53 -4.71 -2.08
C PHE A 211 -1.88 -5.28 -1.66
N TYR A 212 -1.92 -6.05 -0.57
CA TYR A 212 -3.12 -6.77 -0.12
C TYR A 212 -3.38 -6.66 1.38
N PRO A 213 -3.20 -5.50 2.02
CA PRO A 213 -3.32 -5.40 3.47
C PRO A 213 -4.72 -5.73 3.96
N LYS A 214 -5.76 -5.36 3.22
CA LYS A 214 -7.17 -5.59 3.59
C LYS A 214 -7.53 -7.05 3.42
N THR A 215 -7.28 -7.61 2.24
CA THR A 215 -7.60 -9.02 1.96
C THR A 215 -6.83 -9.97 2.85
N PHE A 216 -5.54 -9.71 3.12
CA PHE A 216 -4.74 -10.59 3.97
C PHE A 216 -5.22 -10.59 5.42
N LEU A 217 -5.58 -9.42 5.94
CA LEU A 217 -6.17 -9.31 7.27
C LEU A 217 -7.51 -10.05 7.37
N LEU A 218 -8.40 -9.86 6.37
CA LEU A 218 -9.67 -10.57 6.32
C LEU A 218 -9.48 -12.08 6.22
N LEU A 219 -8.53 -12.54 5.41
CA LEU A 219 -8.23 -13.96 5.26
C LEU A 219 -7.75 -14.58 6.59
N SER A 220 -6.91 -13.87 7.36
CA SER A 220 -6.53 -14.27 8.72
C SER A 220 -7.75 -14.38 9.64
N LEU A 221 -8.67 -13.41 9.59
CA LEU A 221 -9.91 -13.42 10.39
C LEU A 221 -10.86 -14.56 10.00
N GLU A 222 -11.00 -14.87 8.70
CA GLU A 222 -11.87 -15.95 8.20
C GLU A 222 -11.32 -17.34 8.53
N THR A 223 -10.00 -17.51 8.45
CA THR A 223 -9.33 -18.80 8.66
C THR A 223 -8.92 -19.02 10.11
N HIS A 224 -9.04 -18.01 10.96
CA HIS A 224 -8.53 -18.02 12.35
C HIS A 224 -7.04 -18.40 12.45
N ALA A 225 -6.26 -18.07 11.42
CA ALA A 225 -4.84 -18.38 11.35
C ALA A 225 -4.02 -17.16 11.81
N PHE A 226 -2.89 -17.41 12.46
CA PHE A 226 -1.87 -16.39 12.67
C PHE A 226 -1.38 -15.85 11.32
N ILE A 227 -1.17 -14.55 11.26
CA ILE A 227 -0.74 -13.85 10.03
C ILE A 227 0.58 -14.43 9.50
N ALA A 228 1.55 -14.69 10.39
CA ALA A 228 2.81 -15.30 10.00
C ALA A 228 2.64 -16.73 9.43
N ASP A 229 1.82 -17.58 10.09
CA ASP A 229 1.54 -18.93 9.59
C ASP A 229 0.87 -18.89 8.21
N LEU A 230 -0.08 -17.97 8.00
CA LEU A 230 -0.78 -17.77 6.74
C LEU A 230 0.19 -17.30 5.63
N PHE A 231 1.10 -16.39 5.96
CA PHE A 231 2.12 -15.92 5.02
C PHE A 231 3.10 -17.02 4.62
N ILE A 232 3.56 -17.82 5.57
CA ILE A 232 4.43 -18.97 5.30
C ILE A 232 3.71 -20.01 4.43
N GLN A 233 2.39 -20.22 4.68
CA GLN A 233 1.56 -21.08 3.82
C GLN A 233 1.46 -20.52 2.39
N TRP A 234 1.29 -19.21 2.25
CA TRP A 234 1.30 -18.53 0.94
C TRP A 234 2.61 -18.78 0.19
N LEU A 235 3.76 -18.58 0.82
CA LEU A 235 5.06 -18.82 0.19
C LEU A 235 5.26 -20.29 -0.21
N ARG A 236 4.85 -21.24 0.63
CA ARG A 236 4.93 -22.68 0.33
C ARG A 236 4.02 -23.04 -0.84
N TRP A 237 2.82 -22.51 -0.88
CA TRP A 237 1.87 -22.71 -1.97
C TRP A 237 2.41 -22.13 -3.28
N LEU A 238 2.94 -20.92 -3.25
CA LEU A 238 3.52 -20.23 -4.39
C LEU A 238 4.74 -21.01 -4.96
N LYS A 239 5.61 -21.50 -4.08
CA LYS A 239 6.73 -22.35 -4.47
C LYS A 239 6.27 -23.59 -5.24
N GLY A 240 5.20 -24.24 -4.78
CA GLY A 240 4.59 -25.36 -5.47
C GLY A 240 4.06 -25.01 -6.86
N LYS A 241 3.48 -23.81 -7.04
CA LYS A 241 2.98 -23.31 -8.34
C LYS A 241 4.11 -22.96 -9.31
N LEU A 242 5.13 -22.24 -8.84
CA LEU A 242 6.20 -21.71 -9.68
C LEU A 242 7.27 -22.74 -10.04
N LYS A 243 7.37 -23.83 -9.28
CA LYS A 243 8.39 -24.91 -9.47
C LYS A 243 9.84 -24.39 -9.55
N ARG A 244 10.14 -23.30 -8.83
CA ARG A 244 11.48 -22.68 -8.78
C ARG A 244 11.99 -22.56 -7.33
N GLU A 245 13.30 -22.60 -7.17
CA GLU A 245 14.05 -22.44 -5.91
C GLU A 245 15.18 -21.43 -6.10
N PRO A 246 15.51 -20.59 -5.11
CA PRO A 246 14.62 -20.19 -4.02
C PRO A 246 13.47 -19.33 -4.54
N VAL A 247 12.36 -19.27 -3.82
CA VAL A 247 11.28 -18.35 -4.16
C VAL A 247 11.73 -16.92 -3.80
N LEU A 248 12.02 -16.13 -4.81
CA LEU A 248 12.10 -14.68 -4.68
C LEU A 248 10.71 -14.13 -4.99
N LEU A 249 9.99 -13.71 -3.96
CA LEU A 249 8.67 -13.13 -4.13
C LEU A 249 8.80 -11.75 -4.79
N THR A 250 8.14 -11.59 -5.93
CA THR A 250 8.09 -10.32 -6.66
C THR A 250 6.70 -9.69 -6.58
N PRO A 251 6.56 -8.37 -6.83
CA PRO A 251 5.24 -7.75 -6.99
C PRO A 251 4.35 -8.46 -8.03
N SER A 252 4.95 -8.95 -9.11
CA SER A 252 4.23 -9.69 -10.17
C SER A 252 3.72 -11.03 -9.66
N ASP A 253 4.48 -11.76 -8.84
CA ASP A 253 4.02 -13.02 -8.24
C ASP A 253 2.81 -12.78 -7.32
N CYS A 254 2.83 -11.70 -6.52
CA CYS A 254 1.69 -11.31 -5.70
C CYS A 254 0.45 -11.05 -6.57
N TYR A 255 0.59 -10.22 -7.59
CA TYR A 255 -0.52 -9.87 -8.47
C TYR A 255 -1.11 -11.07 -9.20
N LEU A 256 -0.27 -11.99 -9.70
CA LEU A 256 -0.72 -13.13 -10.52
C LEU A 256 -1.34 -14.26 -9.72
N TYR A 257 -0.90 -14.48 -8.49
CA TYR A 257 -1.21 -15.73 -7.78
C TYR A 257 -1.90 -15.56 -6.43
N PHE A 258 -1.91 -14.35 -5.85
CA PHE A 258 -2.48 -14.17 -4.51
C PHE A 258 -4.00 -14.37 -4.50
N GLY A 259 -4.69 -14.02 -5.59
CA GLY A 259 -6.12 -14.27 -5.76
C GLY A 259 -6.48 -15.76 -5.71
N ASP A 260 -5.71 -16.60 -6.40
CA ASP A 260 -5.90 -18.05 -6.43
C ASP A 260 -5.69 -18.66 -5.04
N PHE A 261 -4.61 -18.25 -4.35
CA PHE A 261 -4.36 -18.68 -2.98
C PHE A 261 -5.49 -18.30 -2.03
N THR A 262 -5.95 -17.06 -2.10
CA THR A 262 -7.05 -16.55 -1.27
C THR A 262 -8.32 -17.36 -1.49
N SER A 263 -8.68 -17.60 -2.75
CA SER A 263 -9.85 -18.40 -3.13
C SER A 263 -9.76 -19.84 -2.62
N GLU A 264 -8.58 -20.47 -2.75
CA GLU A 264 -8.33 -21.82 -2.24
C GLU A 264 -8.45 -21.86 -0.70
N ARG A 265 -7.87 -20.90 0.02
CA ARG A 265 -7.99 -20.83 1.48
C ARG A 265 -9.44 -20.63 1.93
N LEU A 266 -10.15 -19.69 1.33
CA LEU A 266 -11.56 -19.45 1.64
C LEU A 266 -12.46 -20.66 1.34
N SER A 267 -12.13 -21.49 0.36
CA SER A 267 -12.88 -22.71 0.06
C SER A 267 -12.84 -23.75 1.19
N THR A 268 -11.80 -23.69 2.05
CA THR A 268 -11.67 -24.58 3.22
C THR A 268 -12.48 -24.12 4.43
N VAL A 269 -12.98 -22.89 4.42
CA VAL A 269 -13.78 -22.31 5.52
C VAL A 269 -15.21 -22.82 5.43
N LYS A 270 -15.67 -23.56 6.43
CA LYS A 270 -17.01 -24.20 6.44
C LYS A 270 -18.15 -23.17 6.46
N LYS A 271 -17.98 -22.05 7.17
CA LYS A 271 -18.93 -20.96 7.27
C LYS A 271 -18.19 -19.64 7.09
N ARG A 272 -18.41 -18.98 5.97
CA ARG A 272 -17.87 -17.64 5.73
C ARG A 272 -18.65 -16.63 6.56
N LEU A 273 -17.94 -15.83 7.33
CA LEU A 273 -18.53 -14.74 8.12
C LEU A 273 -18.58 -13.45 7.30
N ARG A 274 -17.64 -13.27 6.37
CA ARG A 274 -17.45 -12.03 5.60
C ARG A 274 -17.58 -12.28 4.10
N PRO A 275 -18.79 -12.27 3.54
CA PRO A 275 -19.01 -12.54 2.10
C PRO A 275 -18.32 -11.52 1.18
N TYR A 276 -18.09 -10.30 1.66
CA TYR A 276 -17.46 -9.20 0.93
C TYR A 276 -15.94 -9.34 0.72
N VAL A 277 -15.29 -10.40 1.24
CA VAL A 277 -13.82 -10.62 1.05
C VAL A 277 -13.44 -10.65 -0.42
N HIS A 278 -14.30 -11.20 -1.29
CA HIS A 278 -14.03 -11.24 -2.72
C HIS A 278 -14.05 -9.86 -3.37
N ASP A 279 -14.97 -9.00 -2.96
CA ASP A 279 -15.03 -7.62 -3.45
C ASP A 279 -13.78 -6.83 -3.03
N ILE A 280 -13.32 -7.02 -1.78
CA ILE A 280 -12.09 -6.38 -1.31
C ILE A 280 -10.86 -6.88 -2.05
N LEU A 281 -10.75 -8.20 -2.32
CA LEU A 281 -9.67 -8.75 -3.13
C LEU A 281 -9.67 -8.16 -4.54
N GLU A 282 -10.84 -8.09 -5.18
CA GLU A 282 -10.96 -7.53 -6.53
C GLU A 282 -10.64 -6.03 -6.55
N TYR A 283 -11.06 -5.29 -5.52
CA TYR A 283 -10.68 -3.88 -5.36
C TYR A 283 -9.15 -3.70 -5.29
N GLU A 284 -8.45 -4.51 -4.49
CA GLU A 284 -6.99 -4.45 -4.38
C GLU A 284 -6.31 -4.89 -5.69
N ASN A 285 -6.83 -5.91 -6.37
CA ASN A 285 -6.35 -6.34 -7.69
C ASN A 285 -6.45 -5.23 -8.74
N LEU A 286 -7.61 -4.57 -8.81
CA LEU A 286 -7.85 -3.46 -9.76
C LEU A 286 -6.95 -2.27 -9.44
N SER A 287 -6.78 -1.94 -8.16
CA SER A 287 -5.87 -0.88 -7.71
C SER A 287 -4.43 -1.12 -8.18
N LEU A 288 -3.97 -2.37 -8.15
CA LEU A 288 -2.63 -2.75 -8.64
C LEU A 288 -2.53 -2.76 -10.17
N LYS A 289 -3.62 -3.13 -10.85
CA LYS A 289 -3.66 -3.19 -12.31
C LYS A 289 -3.57 -1.79 -12.92
N VAL A 290 -4.36 -0.86 -12.42
CA VAL A 290 -4.40 0.53 -12.89
C VAL A 290 -3.09 1.26 -12.56
N GLY A 291 -2.50 1.03 -11.38
CA GLY A 291 -1.24 1.63 -10.96
C GLY A 291 -0.02 1.28 -11.85
N LYS A 292 -0.19 0.52 -12.93
CA LYS A 292 0.85 0.18 -13.91
C LYS A 292 0.68 0.91 -15.25
N SER A 293 -0.42 1.60 -15.46
CA SER A 293 -0.67 2.37 -16.68
C SER A 293 -0.27 3.83 -16.45
N THR A 294 0.43 4.43 -17.39
CA THR A 294 0.78 5.86 -17.38
C THR A 294 -0.10 6.57 -18.41
N PRO A 295 -1.19 7.24 -18.01
CA PRO A 295 -2.04 7.94 -18.95
C PRO A 295 -1.38 9.27 -19.39
N PRO A 296 -1.43 9.61 -20.68
CA PRO A 296 -1.10 10.97 -21.11
C PRO A 296 -2.19 11.95 -20.63
N LYS A 297 -1.79 13.08 -20.05
CA LYS A 297 -2.70 14.20 -19.79
C LYS A 297 -3.04 14.87 -21.11
N GLU A 298 -4.21 14.59 -21.66
CA GLU A 298 -4.78 15.37 -22.75
C GLU A 298 -5.87 16.29 -22.21
N HIS A 299 -5.73 17.58 -22.42
CA HIS A 299 -6.78 18.55 -22.13
C HIS A 299 -7.95 18.35 -23.11
N PHE A 300 -9.08 18.00 -22.56
CA PHE A 300 -10.29 17.75 -23.30
C PHE A 300 -11.10 19.04 -23.43
N THR A 301 -11.27 19.51 -24.68
CA THR A 301 -12.15 20.65 -25.00
C THR A 301 -13.17 20.23 -26.05
N ILE A 302 -14.43 20.44 -25.76
CA ILE A 302 -15.52 20.24 -26.73
C ILE A 302 -15.74 21.55 -27.49
N ASP A 303 -15.72 21.47 -28.81
CA ASP A 303 -16.17 22.57 -29.66
C ASP A 303 -17.70 22.70 -29.56
N LEU A 304 -18.14 23.72 -28.86
CA LEU A 304 -19.58 24.00 -28.66
C LEU A 304 -20.33 24.32 -29.95
N GLN A 305 -19.64 24.65 -31.06
CA GLN A 305 -20.27 24.93 -32.37
C GLN A 305 -20.62 23.66 -33.12
N ASN A 306 -20.00 22.52 -32.84
CA ASN A 306 -20.27 21.24 -33.49
C ASN A 306 -20.50 20.11 -32.49
N ILE A 307 -21.30 20.38 -31.47
CA ILE A 307 -21.43 19.49 -30.30
C ILE A 307 -22.23 18.21 -30.64
N SER A 308 -23.19 18.29 -31.56
CA SER A 308 -24.02 17.14 -31.93
C SER A 308 -23.24 16.03 -32.63
N GLY A 309 -22.29 16.42 -33.46
CA GLY A 309 -21.36 15.50 -34.15
C GLY A 309 -20.14 15.13 -33.38
N PHE A 310 -19.99 15.61 -32.14
CA PHE A 310 -18.83 15.30 -31.32
C PHE A 310 -18.79 13.81 -30.98
N VAL A 311 -17.64 13.18 -31.18
CA VAL A 311 -17.40 11.77 -30.86
C VAL A 311 -16.44 11.69 -29.68
N ALA A 312 -16.81 10.93 -28.66
CA ALA A 312 -15.99 10.64 -27.52
C ALA A 312 -15.59 9.17 -27.49
N VAL A 313 -14.41 8.88 -26.95
CA VAL A 313 -13.97 7.51 -26.71
C VAL A 313 -13.59 7.34 -25.25
N ARG A 314 -14.03 6.25 -24.63
CA ARG A 314 -13.65 5.92 -23.26
C ARG A 314 -12.15 5.69 -23.16
N ASN A 315 -11.53 6.27 -22.15
CA ASN A 315 -10.13 6.00 -21.86
C ASN A 315 -9.97 4.53 -21.47
N SER A 316 -9.20 3.75 -22.25
CA SER A 316 -8.94 2.33 -22.02
C SER A 316 -8.24 2.03 -20.70
N ASP A 317 -7.54 3.02 -20.16
CA ASP A 317 -6.79 2.88 -18.90
C ASP A 317 -7.69 3.05 -17.68
N ALA A 318 -8.90 3.58 -17.87
CA ALA A 318 -9.92 3.64 -16.82
C ALA A 318 -10.70 2.32 -16.75
N ILE A 319 -10.63 1.64 -15.62
CA ILE A 319 -11.30 0.35 -15.40
C ILE A 319 -12.55 0.58 -14.56
N MET A 320 -13.69 0.13 -15.07
CA MET A 320 -14.98 0.20 -14.40
C MET A 320 -15.37 -1.17 -13.87
N LYS A 321 -15.84 -1.22 -12.62
CA LYS A 321 -16.26 -2.46 -11.97
C LYS A 321 -17.46 -2.25 -11.07
N GLU A 322 -18.44 -3.16 -11.18
CA GLU A 322 -19.57 -3.28 -10.23
C GLU A 322 -19.18 -4.30 -9.14
N PHE A 323 -19.41 -3.93 -7.89
CA PHE A 323 -19.23 -4.74 -6.70
C PHE A 323 -20.58 -5.06 -6.07
N ASP A 324 -20.68 -6.16 -5.34
CA ASP A 324 -21.91 -6.58 -4.69
C ASP A 324 -22.17 -5.84 -3.36
N PHE A 325 -21.12 -5.25 -2.79
CA PHE A 325 -21.13 -4.51 -1.53
C PHE A 325 -20.67 -3.06 -1.72
N ASP A 326 -21.02 -2.19 -0.76
CA ASP A 326 -20.52 -0.81 -0.69
C ASP A 326 -19.05 -0.78 -0.26
N VAL A 327 -18.16 -1.02 -1.23
CA VAL A 327 -16.72 -1.09 -1.00
C VAL A 327 -16.14 0.19 -0.39
N PRO A 328 -16.52 1.42 -0.81
CA PRO A 328 -16.11 2.66 -0.17
C PRO A 328 -16.40 2.69 1.34
N VAL A 329 -17.62 2.35 1.75
CA VAL A 329 -18.02 2.31 3.17
C VAL A 329 -17.21 1.25 3.92
N ILE A 330 -17.02 0.06 3.36
CA ILE A 330 -16.20 -0.99 3.96
C ILE A 330 -14.76 -0.52 4.17
N ILE A 331 -14.16 0.15 3.18
CA ILE A 331 -12.79 0.68 3.29
C ILE A 331 -12.70 1.79 4.35
N MET A 332 -13.70 2.66 4.46
CA MET A 332 -13.76 3.68 5.52
C MET A 332 -13.81 3.01 6.90
N ASP A 333 -14.60 1.96 7.06
CA ASP A 333 -14.64 1.18 8.31
C ASP A 333 -13.28 0.56 8.63
N PHE A 334 -12.61 -0.03 7.65
CA PHE A 334 -11.28 -0.61 7.85
C PHE A 334 -10.24 0.44 8.26
N LYS A 335 -10.27 1.62 7.65
CA LYS A 335 -9.42 2.76 8.07
C LYS A 335 -9.71 3.17 9.51
N ALA A 336 -10.95 3.10 9.94
CA ALA A 336 -11.36 3.35 11.32
C ALA A 336 -11.12 2.15 12.28
N GLY A 337 -10.51 1.06 11.79
CA GLY A 337 -10.23 -0.15 12.58
C GLY A 337 -11.43 -1.05 12.85
N ARG A 338 -12.54 -0.84 12.14
CA ARG A 338 -13.76 -1.67 12.26
C ARG A 338 -13.78 -2.72 11.16
N PHE A 339 -13.74 -4.00 11.56
CA PHE A 339 -13.78 -5.17 10.67
C PHE A 339 -15.05 -5.97 10.95
N GLN A 340 -16.17 -5.47 10.46
CA GLN A 340 -17.49 -6.09 10.70
C GLN A 340 -17.56 -7.48 10.06
N GLU A 341 -18.37 -8.38 10.63
CA GLU A 341 -18.60 -9.71 10.06
C GLU A 341 -19.51 -9.63 8.83
N ALA A 342 -20.50 -8.74 8.85
CA ALA A 342 -21.45 -8.60 7.76
C ALA A 342 -21.73 -7.12 7.43
N TYR A 343 -21.99 -6.89 6.16
CA TYR A 343 -22.57 -5.67 5.61
C TYR A 343 -23.82 -6.07 4.81
N GLU A 344 -24.80 -5.20 4.74
CA GLU A 344 -25.94 -5.39 3.82
C GLU A 344 -25.42 -5.31 2.37
N PRO A 345 -25.86 -6.23 1.49
CA PRO A 345 -25.52 -6.17 0.08
C PRO A 345 -26.02 -4.87 -0.55
N GLN A 346 -25.12 -4.07 -1.06
CA GLN A 346 -25.41 -2.82 -1.76
C GLN A 346 -24.44 -2.69 -2.93
N LYS A 347 -24.99 -2.81 -4.14
CA LYS A 347 -24.17 -2.70 -5.34
C LYS A 347 -23.54 -1.32 -5.47
N THR A 348 -22.25 -1.30 -5.76
CA THR A 348 -21.46 -0.09 -5.95
C THR A 348 -20.69 -0.17 -7.25
N LEU A 349 -20.75 0.88 -8.05
CA LEU A 349 -20.00 1.02 -9.30
C LEU A 349 -18.79 1.90 -9.06
N LEU A 350 -17.60 1.36 -9.24
CA LEU A 350 -16.36 2.11 -9.10
C LEU A 350 -15.61 2.21 -10.42
N LEU A 351 -15.01 3.37 -10.64
CA LEU A 351 -14.14 3.68 -11.75
C LEU A 351 -12.73 3.93 -11.22
N PHE A 352 -11.78 3.13 -11.68
CA PHE A 352 -10.38 3.15 -11.28
C PHE A 352 -9.55 3.82 -12.36
N ARG A 353 -8.70 4.76 -11.98
CA ARG A 353 -7.77 5.44 -12.86
C ARG A 353 -6.48 5.78 -12.13
N GLN A 354 -5.36 5.78 -12.83
CA GLN A 354 -4.13 6.38 -12.32
C GLN A 354 -4.07 7.84 -12.75
N GLU A 355 -3.82 8.73 -11.79
CA GLU A 355 -3.51 10.13 -12.05
C GLU A 355 -2.13 10.45 -11.50
N GLU A 356 -1.18 10.71 -12.39
CA GLU A 356 0.26 10.80 -12.06
C GLU A 356 0.72 9.54 -11.32
N ASP A 357 1.14 9.68 -10.06
CA ASP A 357 1.55 8.57 -9.19
C ASP A 357 0.46 8.14 -8.20
N LEU A 358 -0.77 8.68 -8.34
CA LEU A 358 -1.89 8.42 -7.43
C LEU A 358 -2.95 7.56 -8.10
N LEU A 359 -3.46 6.59 -7.36
CA LEU A 359 -4.65 5.86 -7.72
C LEU A 359 -5.88 6.69 -7.35
N GLU A 360 -6.69 7.01 -8.34
CA GLU A 360 -8.01 7.59 -8.17
C GLU A 360 -9.08 6.52 -8.30
N VAL A 361 -10.00 6.48 -7.34
CA VAL A 361 -11.17 5.59 -7.37
C VAL A 361 -12.40 6.43 -7.10
N VAL A 362 -13.31 6.46 -8.07
CA VAL A 362 -14.53 7.28 -8.02
C VAL A 362 -15.76 6.39 -8.10
N GLU A 363 -16.72 6.65 -7.25
CA GLU A 363 -18.06 6.03 -7.36
C GLU A 363 -18.84 6.72 -8.47
N ILE A 364 -19.45 5.92 -9.35
CA ILE A 364 -20.25 6.40 -10.46
C ILE A 364 -21.67 5.78 -10.41
N ASN A 365 -22.62 6.47 -11.01
CA ASN A 365 -23.99 5.98 -11.14
C ASN A 365 -24.19 5.20 -12.44
N ALA A 366 -25.39 4.58 -12.56
CA ALA A 366 -25.74 3.79 -13.74
C ALA A 366 -25.75 4.61 -15.05
N PHE A 367 -26.19 5.87 -15.00
CA PHE A 367 -26.14 6.76 -16.15
C PHE A 367 -24.70 6.98 -16.65
N THR A 368 -23.77 7.28 -15.75
CA THR A 368 -22.35 7.47 -16.10
C THR A 368 -21.73 6.19 -16.66
N ARG A 369 -22.08 5.02 -16.10
CA ARG A 369 -21.65 3.72 -16.63
C ARG A 369 -22.07 3.56 -18.10
N ASP A 370 -23.36 3.76 -18.38
CA ASP A 370 -23.93 3.51 -19.69
C ASP A 370 -23.45 4.56 -20.71
N LEU A 371 -23.31 5.82 -20.28
CA LEU A 371 -22.68 6.87 -21.08
C LEU A 371 -21.24 6.52 -21.47
N LEU A 372 -20.41 6.09 -20.53
CA LEU A 372 -19.04 5.65 -20.80
C LEU A 372 -18.98 4.41 -21.71
N ALA A 373 -19.97 3.52 -21.60
CA ALA A 373 -20.04 2.32 -22.44
C ALA A 373 -20.36 2.66 -23.91
N LEU A 374 -21.19 3.69 -24.15
CA LEU A 374 -21.57 4.15 -25.48
C LEU A 374 -20.56 5.12 -26.12
N CYS A 375 -19.61 5.65 -25.36
CA CYS A 375 -18.50 6.44 -25.88
C CYS A 375 -17.43 5.50 -26.49
N ASP A 376 -17.72 4.97 -27.68
CA ASP A 376 -16.95 3.96 -28.40
C ASP A 376 -15.87 4.53 -29.35
N GLY A 377 -15.85 5.85 -29.56
CA GLY A 377 -14.98 6.51 -30.51
C GLY A 377 -15.54 6.63 -31.93
N GLU A 378 -16.74 6.14 -32.19
CA GLU A 378 -17.41 6.15 -33.50
C GLU A 378 -18.76 6.86 -33.43
N SER A 379 -19.52 6.67 -32.34
CA SER A 379 -20.87 7.19 -32.17
C SER A 379 -20.91 8.67 -31.82
N PRO A 380 -21.60 9.53 -32.61
CA PRO A 380 -21.80 10.93 -32.27
C PRO A 380 -22.60 11.09 -30.96
N LEU A 381 -22.32 12.15 -30.22
CA LEU A 381 -22.93 12.42 -28.91
C LEU A 381 -24.45 12.53 -28.99
N GLU A 382 -25.01 13.02 -30.12
CA GLU A 382 -26.45 13.06 -30.35
C GLU A 382 -27.07 11.65 -30.40
N SER A 383 -26.38 10.69 -31.03
CA SER A 383 -26.81 9.28 -31.08
C SER A 383 -26.74 8.63 -29.70
N VAL A 384 -25.65 8.83 -28.98
CA VAL A 384 -25.47 8.37 -27.62
C VAL A 384 -26.54 8.90 -26.68
N SER A 385 -26.82 10.21 -26.74
CA SER A 385 -27.88 10.82 -25.95
C SER A 385 -29.28 10.29 -26.31
N SER A 386 -29.54 10.06 -27.61
CA SER A 386 -30.81 9.51 -28.05
C SER A 386 -31.10 8.10 -27.55
N GLU A 387 -30.04 7.27 -27.48
CA GLU A 387 -30.12 5.91 -26.95
C GLU A 387 -30.37 5.92 -25.43
N LEU A 388 -29.68 6.77 -24.68
CA LEU A 388 -29.82 6.89 -23.22
C LEU A 388 -31.16 7.55 -22.81
N TYR A 389 -31.76 8.36 -23.68
CA TYR A 389 -32.99 9.11 -23.37
C TYR A 389 -34.14 8.22 -22.91
N GLY A 390 -34.31 7.06 -23.54
CA GLY A 390 -35.39 6.12 -23.20
C GLY A 390 -35.33 5.61 -21.77
N GLN A 391 -34.15 5.51 -21.21
CA GLN A 391 -33.91 4.97 -19.87
C GLN A 391 -33.78 6.06 -18.79
N TYR A 392 -33.16 7.19 -19.12
CA TYR A 392 -32.75 8.21 -18.12
C TYR A 392 -33.44 9.56 -18.36
N GLY A 393 -34.09 9.81 -19.47
CA GLY A 393 -34.60 11.11 -19.86
C GLY A 393 -36.11 11.30 -19.67
N GLN A 394 -36.83 10.36 -19.02
CA GLN A 394 -38.30 10.34 -18.96
C GLN A 394 -38.92 11.60 -18.33
N ASP A 395 -38.24 12.22 -17.39
CA ASP A 395 -38.67 13.43 -16.66
C ASP A 395 -38.16 14.74 -17.29
N MET A 396 -37.51 14.67 -18.48
CA MET A 396 -36.84 15.80 -19.12
C MET A 396 -37.23 15.93 -20.57
N THR A 397 -37.14 17.15 -21.14
CA THR A 397 -37.21 17.30 -22.60
C THR A 397 -35.94 16.71 -23.24
N ARG A 398 -36.05 16.24 -24.50
CA ARG A 398 -34.90 15.70 -25.24
C ARG A 398 -33.73 16.68 -25.29
N LYS A 399 -34.03 17.98 -25.43
CA LYS A 399 -33.01 19.03 -25.45
C LYS A 399 -32.30 19.14 -24.09
N ALA A 400 -33.07 19.22 -23.00
CA ALA A 400 -32.47 19.32 -21.64
C ALA A 400 -31.67 18.08 -21.30
N PHE A 401 -32.09 16.89 -21.72
CA PHE A 401 -31.33 15.66 -21.53
C PHE A 401 -30.04 15.63 -22.35
N PHE A 402 -30.08 16.10 -23.60
CA PHE A 402 -28.89 16.24 -24.43
C PHE A 402 -27.87 17.20 -23.78
N ASP A 403 -28.35 18.36 -23.30
CA ASP A 403 -27.49 19.33 -22.59
C ASP A 403 -26.83 18.71 -21.34
N SER A 404 -27.55 17.85 -20.59
CA SER A 404 -27.00 17.08 -19.46
C SER A 404 -25.97 16.05 -19.90
N CYS A 405 -26.15 15.36 -21.02
CA CYS A 405 -25.16 14.46 -21.59
C CYS A 405 -23.87 15.21 -21.99
N VAL A 406 -24.03 16.40 -22.58
CA VAL A 406 -22.88 17.27 -22.92
C VAL A 406 -22.10 17.65 -21.69
N GLU A 407 -22.78 18.11 -20.63
CA GLU A 407 -22.13 18.47 -19.37
C GLU A 407 -21.38 17.27 -18.75
N ALA A 408 -22.01 16.09 -18.73
CA ALA A 408 -21.39 14.87 -18.24
C ALA A 408 -20.13 14.49 -19.04
N VAL A 409 -20.19 14.57 -20.37
CA VAL A 409 -19.04 14.30 -21.26
C VAL A 409 -17.92 15.31 -21.04
N GLN A 410 -18.26 16.59 -20.82
CA GLN A 410 -17.25 17.63 -20.50
C GLN A 410 -16.54 17.34 -19.18
N ILE A 411 -17.30 16.98 -18.13
CA ILE A 411 -16.73 16.64 -16.81
C ILE A 411 -15.83 15.40 -16.94
N LEU A 412 -16.35 14.32 -17.53
CA LEU A 412 -15.61 13.07 -17.72
C LEU A 412 -14.36 13.24 -18.60
N GLY A 413 -14.44 14.13 -19.59
CA GLY A 413 -13.29 14.47 -20.43
C GLY A 413 -12.23 15.27 -19.68
N LYS A 414 -12.65 16.30 -18.92
CA LYS A 414 -11.76 17.11 -18.08
C LYS A 414 -11.03 16.25 -17.04
N GLU A 415 -11.75 15.30 -16.45
CA GLU A 415 -11.21 14.36 -15.49
C GLU A 415 -10.44 13.19 -16.16
N GLY A 416 -10.30 13.15 -17.49
CA GLY A 416 -9.48 12.15 -18.21
C GLY A 416 -10.11 10.76 -18.37
N TYR A 417 -11.42 10.60 -18.11
CA TYR A 417 -12.15 9.34 -18.33
C TYR A 417 -12.60 9.16 -19.77
N LEU A 418 -12.70 10.26 -20.52
CA LEU A 418 -12.99 10.28 -21.95
C LEU A 418 -11.86 10.99 -22.71
N LYS A 419 -11.66 10.59 -23.97
CA LYS A 419 -10.80 11.24 -24.96
C LYS A 419 -11.63 11.65 -26.17
N LYS A 420 -11.13 12.58 -26.99
CA LYS A 420 -11.73 12.95 -28.27
C LYS A 420 -11.60 11.77 -29.24
N GLY A 421 -12.68 11.32 -29.82
CA GLY A 421 -12.68 10.31 -30.89
C GLY A 421 -12.16 10.87 -32.20
N GLY A 422 -11.61 10.00 -33.05
CA GLY A 422 -11.12 10.37 -34.38
C GLY A 422 -9.63 10.69 -34.51
N GLU A 423 -8.86 10.73 -33.41
CA GLU A 423 -7.39 10.76 -33.45
C GLU A 423 -6.85 9.37 -33.13
N ILE A 424 -6.83 8.50 -34.15
CA ILE A 424 -6.09 7.22 -34.07
C ILE A 424 -4.62 7.61 -34.18
N TYR A 425 -3.94 7.75 -33.04
CA TYR A 425 -2.47 7.79 -33.06
C TYR A 425 -1.97 6.46 -33.62
N GLY A 426 -1.23 6.58 -34.74
CA GLY A 426 -0.61 5.44 -35.39
C GLY A 426 0.21 4.62 -34.37
N LYS A 427 0.02 3.32 -34.40
CA LYS A 427 0.93 2.37 -33.78
C LYS A 427 2.32 2.66 -34.38
N ASP A 428 3.16 3.32 -33.62
CA ASP A 428 4.58 3.33 -33.94
C ASP A 428 5.08 1.90 -33.85
N GLN A 429 5.31 1.36 -35.03
CA GLN A 429 6.19 0.23 -35.25
C GLN A 429 7.58 0.70 -34.85
N GLU A 430 8.08 0.22 -33.74
CA GLU A 430 9.52 0.10 -33.57
C GLU A 430 9.85 -1.28 -33.04
N SER A 431 10.69 -1.87 -33.85
CA SER A 431 11.39 -3.14 -33.89
C SER A 431 12.21 -3.46 -32.62
#